data_ec8c650692deb6b5658b257ab485bac1
#
_entry.id   ec8c650692deb6b5658b257ab485bac1
#
_cell.length_a   1.000
_cell.length_b   1.000
_cell.length_c   1.000
_cell.angle_alpha   90.00
_cell.angle_beta   90.00
_cell.angle_gamma   90.00
#
_symmetry.space_group_name_H-M   'P 1'
#
loop_
_entity.id
_entity.type
_entity.pdbx_description
1 polymer ?
#
loop_
_entity_poly.entity_id
_entity_poly.type
_entity_poly.pdbx_seq_one_letter_code
_entity_poly.pdbx_strand_id
1 'polypeptide(L)'
;MAKIDIRREHGKTAAEARAVVDKVAAGMAEKFGTKGAWQGDAYAFSGSGVKGAITVTDRDVHVTAELGMLLSAFKGKIEDEIRGKLDKYFA
;
A
#
# COMPACT_ATOMS: atom_id res chain seq x y z
N MET A 1 -1.06 14.13 12.46
CA MET A 1 -0.86 12.85 11.79
C MET A 1 -1.94 12.62 10.76
N ALA A 2 -1.57 12.21 9.57
CA ALA A 2 -2.51 11.92 8.50
C ALA A 2 -2.63 10.41 8.31
N LYS A 3 -3.81 9.96 7.95
CA LYS A 3 -4.07 8.55 7.66
C LYS A 3 -4.55 8.40 6.24
N ILE A 4 -4.11 7.33 5.60
CA ILE A 4 -4.55 6.93 4.27
C ILE A 4 -5.33 5.63 4.42
N ASP A 5 -6.47 5.56 3.77
CA ASP A 5 -7.34 4.39 3.78
C ASP A 5 -7.91 4.22 2.38
N ILE A 6 -7.39 3.25 1.65
CA ILE A 6 -7.78 3.01 0.27
C ILE A 6 -8.18 1.54 0.14
N ARG A 7 -9.36 1.30 -0.43
CA ARG A 7 -9.83 -0.04 -0.72
C ARG A 7 -10.07 -0.17 -2.21
N ARG A 8 -9.57 -1.24 -2.80
CA ARG A 8 -9.73 -1.52 -4.21
C ARG A 8 -10.13 -2.97 -4.42
N GLU A 9 -11.22 -3.18 -5.16
CA GLU A 9 -11.59 -4.53 -5.56
C GLU A 9 -10.65 -5.04 -6.64
N HIS A 10 -10.36 -6.33 -6.61
CA HIS A 10 -9.56 -6.99 -7.63
C HIS A 10 -10.31 -8.18 -8.20
N GLY A 11 -10.15 -8.41 -9.49
CA GLY A 11 -10.74 -9.57 -10.15
C GLY A 11 -9.77 -10.75 -10.24
N LYS A 12 -8.91 -10.94 -9.23
CA LYS A 12 -7.84 -11.92 -9.24
C LYS A 12 -8.00 -12.90 -8.10
N THR A 13 -7.24 -13.99 -8.13
CA THR A 13 -7.14 -14.88 -6.97
C THR A 13 -6.35 -14.17 -5.88
N ALA A 14 -6.49 -14.65 -4.63
CA ALA A 14 -5.73 -14.09 -3.53
C ALA A 14 -4.21 -14.20 -3.78
N ALA A 15 -3.75 -15.31 -4.35
CA ALA A 15 -2.34 -15.49 -4.67
C ALA A 15 -1.85 -14.48 -5.71
N GLU A 16 -2.64 -14.23 -6.75
CA GLU A 16 -2.30 -13.23 -7.76
C GLU A 16 -2.28 -11.83 -7.17
N ALA A 17 -3.25 -11.51 -6.31
CA ALA A 17 -3.32 -10.22 -5.66
C ALA A 17 -2.12 -10.01 -4.73
N ARG A 18 -1.67 -11.04 -4.02
CA ARG A 18 -0.48 -10.96 -3.18
C ARG A 18 0.77 -10.68 -4.01
N ALA A 19 0.89 -11.31 -5.18
CA ALA A 19 2.01 -11.05 -6.08
C ALA A 19 2.02 -9.61 -6.56
N VAL A 20 0.84 -9.03 -6.82
CA VAL A 20 0.71 -7.62 -7.20
C VAL A 20 1.11 -6.71 -6.04
N VAL A 21 0.70 -7.05 -4.83
CA VAL A 21 1.09 -6.28 -3.64
C VAL A 21 2.61 -6.27 -3.47
N ASP A 22 3.29 -7.37 -3.75
CA ASP A 22 4.75 -7.41 -3.72
C ASP A 22 5.36 -6.37 -4.69
N LYS A 23 4.77 -6.21 -5.86
CA LYS A 23 5.25 -5.20 -6.84
C LYS A 23 4.98 -3.78 -6.34
N VAL A 24 3.81 -3.54 -5.77
CA VAL A 24 3.47 -2.24 -5.19
C VAL A 24 4.42 -1.91 -4.04
N ALA A 25 4.70 -2.89 -3.19
CA ALA A 25 5.61 -2.72 -2.06
C ALA A 25 7.03 -2.40 -2.54
N ALA A 26 7.51 -3.06 -3.59
CA ALA A 26 8.83 -2.78 -4.16
C ALA A 26 8.92 -1.34 -4.68
N GLY A 27 7.87 -0.87 -5.35
CA GLY A 27 7.81 0.51 -5.83
C GLY A 27 7.79 1.53 -4.70
N MET A 28 7.08 1.22 -3.62
CA MET A 28 7.07 2.07 -2.43
C MET A 28 8.44 2.10 -1.75
N ALA A 29 9.12 0.96 -1.69
CA ALA A 29 10.46 0.89 -1.12
C ALA A 29 11.43 1.79 -1.88
N GLU A 30 11.34 1.82 -3.21
CA GLU A 30 12.19 2.69 -4.02
C GLU A 30 11.87 4.17 -3.80
N LYS A 31 10.59 4.53 -3.72
CA LYS A 31 10.18 5.94 -3.62
C LYS A 31 10.27 6.50 -2.20
N PHE A 32 9.91 5.70 -1.22
CA PHE A 32 9.75 6.16 0.16
C PHE A 32 10.70 5.47 1.15
N GLY A 33 11.55 4.56 0.68
CA GLY A 33 12.47 3.86 1.54
C GLY A 33 11.81 2.95 2.57
N THR A 34 10.61 2.44 2.26
CA THR A 34 9.90 1.57 3.18
C THR A 34 10.46 0.15 3.17
N LYS A 35 10.29 -0.54 4.28
CA LYS A 35 10.61 -1.96 4.41
C LYS A 35 9.39 -2.66 5.00
N GLY A 36 9.19 -3.90 4.65
CA GLY A 36 8.06 -4.62 5.18
C GLY A 36 8.16 -6.12 5.03
N ALA A 37 7.14 -6.79 5.55
CA ALA A 37 7.05 -8.23 5.49
C ALA A 37 5.58 -8.66 5.59
N TRP A 38 5.29 -9.84 5.06
CA TRP A 38 3.96 -10.42 5.18
C TRP A 38 3.71 -10.94 6.58
N GLN A 39 2.52 -10.67 7.08
CA GLN A 39 2.01 -11.20 8.34
C GLN A 39 0.62 -11.75 8.05
N GLY A 40 0.52 -13.03 7.74
CA GLY A 40 -0.73 -13.61 7.26
C GLY A 40 -1.14 -12.99 5.93
N ASP A 41 -2.32 -12.42 5.86
CA ASP A 41 -2.87 -11.81 4.66
C ASP A 41 -2.54 -10.32 4.53
N ALA A 42 -1.72 -9.78 5.41
CA ALA A 42 -1.35 -8.37 5.42
C ALA A 42 0.15 -8.19 5.22
N TYR A 43 0.50 -7.29 4.31
CA TYR A 43 1.86 -6.85 4.14
C TYR A 43 2.07 -5.60 4.99
N ALA A 44 2.76 -5.74 6.11
CA ALA A 44 3.04 -4.62 7.00
C ALA A 44 4.32 -3.93 6.55
N PHE A 45 4.29 -2.61 6.46
CA PHE A 45 5.45 -1.84 6.01
C PHE A 45 5.67 -0.63 6.91
N SER A 46 6.92 -0.19 6.96
CA SER A 46 7.27 1.03 7.68
C SER A 46 8.50 1.67 7.05
N GLY A 47 8.60 2.96 7.23
CA GLY A 47 9.73 3.74 6.76
C GLY A 47 9.85 5.02 7.57
N SER A 48 10.74 5.92 7.13
CA SER A 48 10.91 7.21 7.80
C SER A 48 9.65 8.06 7.62
N GLY A 49 8.86 8.19 8.68
CA GLY A 49 7.65 9.01 8.66
C GLY A 49 6.42 8.34 8.09
N VAL A 50 6.46 7.03 7.79
CA VAL A 50 5.29 6.31 7.29
C VAL A 50 5.27 4.88 7.84
N LYS A 51 4.08 4.41 8.16
CA LYS A 51 3.88 3.00 8.50
C LYS A 51 2.46 2.60 8.13
N GLY A 52 2.26 1.35 7.78
CA GLY A 52 0.94 0.88 7.39
C GLY A 52 0.93 -0.58 7.00
N ALA A 53 -0.15 -0.97 6.37
CA ALA A 53 -0.32 -2.33 5.90
C ALA A 53 -1.19 -2.37 4.65
N ILE A 54 -0.98 -3.40 3.85
CA ILE A 54 -1.81 -3.72 2.70
C ILE A 54 -2.40 -5.09 2.97
N THR A 55 -3.70 -5.15 3.21
CA THR A 55 -4.39 -6.40 3.49
C THR A 55 -5.04 -6.92 2.22
N VAL A 56 -4.81 -8.19 1.91
CA VAL A 56 -5.37 -8.85 0.73
C VAL A 56 -6.48 -9.79 1.17
N THR A 57 -7.65 -9.62 0.56
CA THR A 57 -8.77 -10.55 0.73
C THR A 57 -9.08 -11.20 -0.61
N ASP A 58 -10.05 -12.10 -0.66
CA ASP A 58 -10.47 -12.73 -1.91
C ASP A 58 -11.09 -11.74 -2.89
N ARG A 59 -11.51 -10.59 -2.43
CA ARG A 59 -12.24 -9.60 -3.23
C ARG A 59 -11.51 -8.29 -3.41
N ASP A 60 -10.77 -7.85 -2.41
CA ASP A 60 -10.17 -6.53 -2.44
C ASP A 60 -8.79 -6.47 -1.80
N VAL A 61 -8.14 -5.35 -2.01
CA VAL A 61 -6.95 -4.96 -1.27
C VAL A 61 -7.29 -3.71 -0.49
N HIS A 62 -6.86 -3.66 0.75
CA HIS A 62 -7.11 -2.53 1.64
C HIS A 62 -5.78 -1.97 2.11
N VAL A 63 -5.49 -0.76 1.70
CA VAL A 63 -4.25 -0.06 2.06
C VAL A 63 -4.56 0.91 3.19
N THR A 64 -3.87 0.75 4.31
CA THR A 64 -3.94 1.71 5.41
C THR A 64 -2.52 2.19 5.70
N ALA A 65 -2.37 3.47 5.96
CA ALA A 65 -1.08 4.05 6.28
C ALA A 65 -1.23 5.24 7.21
N GLU A 66 -0.26 5.42 8.08
CA GLU A 66 -0.15 6.61 8.92
C GLU A 66 1.07 7.39 8.48
N LEU A 67 0.89 8.69 8.31
CA LEU A 67 1.94 9.60 7.91
C LEU A 67 2.33 10.47 9.10
N GLY A 68 3.63 10.55 9.35
CA GLY A 68 4.18 11.46 10.35
C GLY A 68 4.05 12.91 9.90
N MET A 69 4.45 13.81 10.79
CA MET A 69 4.27 15.26 10.59
C MET A 69 4.81 15.77 9.26
N LEU A 70 6.01 15.33 8.86
CA LEU A 70 6.62 15.79 7.63
C LEU A 70 5.89 15.30 6.39
N LEU A 71 5.47 14.03 6.39
CA LEU A 71 4.82 13.45 5.22
C LEU A 71 3.33 13.77 5.14
N SER A 72 2.71 14.21 6.22
CA SER A 72 1.29 14.54 6.20
C SER A 72 0.99 15.69 5.25
N ALA A 73 1.94 16.59 5.02
CA ALA A 73 1.80 17.66 4.04
C ALA A 73 1.69 17.12 2.61
N PHE A 74 2.17 15.90 2.37
CA PHE A 74 2.16 15.26 1.05
C PHE A 74 1.10 14.17 0.94
N LYS A 75 0.16 14.12 1.87
CA LYS A 75 -0.85 13.05 1.91
C LYS A 75 -1.55 12.86 0.56
N GLY A 76 -2.02 13.92 -0.06
CA GLY A 76 -2.72 13.85 -1.33
C GLY A 76 -1.84 13.24 -2.43
N LYS A 77 -0.59 13.66 -2.50
CA LYS A 77 0.36 13.13 -3.48
C LYS A 77 0.66 11.66 -3.24
N ILE A 78 0.82 11.27 -1.97
CA ILE A 78 1.09 9.87 -1.61
C ILE A 78 -0.12 9.00 -1.94
N GLU A 79 -1.33 9.46 -1.63
CA GLU A 79 -2.55 8.75 -2.01
C GLU A 79 -2.65 8.56 -3.52
N ASP A 80 -2.36 9.61 -4.29
CA ASP A 80 -2.41 9.54 -5.75
C ASP A 80 -1.41 8.52 -6.29
N GLU A 81 -0.22 8.46 -5.71
CA GLU A 81 0.79 7.47 -6.09
C GLU A 81 0.32 6.05 -5.81
N ILE A 82 -0.27 5.83 -4.64
CA ILE A 82 -0.79 4.51 -4.27
C ILE A 82 -1.94 4.12 -5.18
N ARG A 83 -2.90 5.02 -5.40
CA ARG A 83 -4.03 4.77 -6.30
C ARG A 83 -3.58 4.50 -7.72
N GLY A 84 -2.59 5.25 -8.20
CA GLY A 84 -2.03 5.05 -9.53
C GLY A 84 -1.41 3.68 -9.70
N LYS A 85 -0.68 3.20 -8.69
CA LYS A 85 -0.09 1.86 -8.71
C LYS A 85 -1.17 0.78 -8.64
N LEU A 86 -2.19 0.96 -7.81
CA LEU A 86 -3.29 0.01 -7.74
C LEU A 86 -4.04 -0.04 -9.07
N ASP A 87 -4.30 1.10 -9.68
CA ASP A 87 -4.96 1.15 -10.99
C ASP A 87 -4.13 0.47 -12.08
N LYS A 88 -2.82 0.65 -12.02
CA LYS A 88 -1.90 0.07 -13.00
C LYS A 88 -1.84 -1.45 -12.89
N TYR A 89 -1.73 -1.96 -11.67
CA TYR A 89 -1.49 -3.39 -11.44
C TYR A 89 -2.76 -4.21 -11.28
N PHE A 90 -3.88 -3.59 -10.94
CA PHE A 90 -5.18 -4.26 -10.80
C PHE A 90 -6.18 -3.89 -11.89
N ALA A 91 -5.73 -3.20 -12.89
CA ALA A 91 -6.60 -2.83 -14.02
C ALA A 91 -7.10 -4.04 -14.79
#